data_c853a75bb16340dbb55da4fa2f2206e9
#
_entry.id   c853a75bb16340dbb55da4fa2f2206e9
#
_cell.length_a   1.000
_cell.length_b   1.000
_cell.length_c   1.000
_cell.angle_alpha   90.00
_cell.angle_beta   90.00
_cell.angle_gamma   90.00
#
_symmetry.space_group_name_H-M   'P 1'
#
loop_
_entity.id
_entity.type
_entity.pdbx_description
1 polymer ?
#
loop_
_entity_poly.entity_id
_entity_poly.type
_entity_poly.pdbx_seq_one_letter_code
_entity_poly.pdbx_strand_id
1 'polypeptide(L)'
;MRLCSIASGSSGNCIYVGDDQTHLLVDTGISKKRIEEGLSKLEIKGDELEGILITHEHVDHIQGLGVFSRKYEIPIYATPGTIEGIRNCKSLGKLPEGLLHEIEIDHPFSLGTLNIDPFAISHDANEPSGYRIENEKKSVAVATDLGVYDDYTVEHLSDLNAVVLEANHDIHMLEVG
;
A
#
# COMPACT_ATOMS: atom_id res chain seq x y z
N MET A 1 8.36 -3.10 15.33
CA MET A 1 7.53 -2.80 14.14
C MET A 1 6.15 -2.37 14.60
N ARG A 2 5.55 -1.36 13.95
CA ARG A 2 4.18 -0.86 14.15
C ARG A 2 3.40 -1.01 12.84
N LEU A 3 2.16 -1.46 12.93
CA LEU A 3 1.19 -1.51 11.84
C LEU A 3 -0.05 -0.73 12.28
N CYS A 4 -0.47 0.24 11.50
CA CYS A 4 -1.62 1.09 11.86
C CYS A 4 -2.44 1.45 10.63
N SER A 5 -3.71 1.07 10.63
CA SER A 5 -4.67 1.58 9.64
C SER A 5 -5.03 3.02 9.98
N ILE A 6 -4.55 3.97 9.18
CA ILE A 6 -4.96 5.38 9.26
C ILE A 6 -6.37 5.54 8.68
N ALA A 7 -6.65 4.82 7.61
CA ALA A 7 -7.97 4.68 7.00
C ALA A 7 -8.06 3.34 6.28
N SER A 8 -9.26 2.74 6.24
CA SER A 8 -9.57 1.53 5.48
C SER A 8 -11.03 1.57 5.03
N GLY A 9 -11.29 1.06 3.84
CA GLY A 9 -12.61 0.95 3.23
C GLY A 9 -12.79 1.82 1.98
N SER A 10 -13.93 1.71 1.34
CA SER A 10 -14.29 2.35 0.06
C SER A 10 -14.17 3.89 0.03
N SER A 11 -13.99 4.54 1.17
CA SER A 11 -13.74 5.99 1.27
C SER A 11 -12.27 6.38 1.27
N GLY A 12 -11.38 5.40 1.17
CA GLY A 12 -9.94 5.54 1.00
C GLY A 12 -9.11 4.76 1.99
N ASN A 13 -8.07 4.14 1.47
CA ASN A 13 -7.12 3.29 2.17
C ASN A 13 -5.80 4.02 2.41
N CYS A 14 -5.26 3.90 3.61
CA CYS A 14 -3.94 4.41 3.97
C CYS A 14 -3.46 3.68 5.22
N ILE A 15 -2.41 2.91 5.09
CA ILE A 15 -1.87 2.08 6.17
C ILE A 15 -0.43 2.49 6.43
N TYR A 16 -0.09 2.70 7.68
CA TYR A 16 1.27 2.93 8.12
C TYR A 16 1.91 1.61 8.55
N VAL A 17 3.12 1.38 8.07
CA VAL A 17 4.01 0.28 8.52
C VAL A 17 5.39 0.86 8.79
N GLY A 18 5.98 0.54 9.93
CA GLY A 18 7.33 1.01 10.23
C GLY A 18 7.90 0.44 11.51
N ASP A 19 9.14 0.74 11.77
CA ASP A 19 9.82 0.48 13.05
C ASP A 19 10.43 1.78 13.61
N ASP A 20 11.48 1.68 14.42
CA ASP A 20 12.08 2.84 15.06
C ASP A 20 13.00 3.65 14.10
N GLN A 21 13.26 3.14 12.90
CA GLN A 21 14.19 3.72 11.92
C GLN A 21 13.57 3.96 10.56
N THR A 22 12.64 3.10 10.11
CA THR A 22 12.06 3.13 8.77
C THR A 22 10.54 3.27 8.85
N HIS A 23 9.99 4.19 8.07
CA HIS A 23 8.57 4.53 8.04
C HIS A 23 8.04 4.47 6.61
N LEU A 24 6.99 3.69 6.38
CA LEU A 24 6.36 3.50 5.08
C LEU A 24 4.86 3.77 5.16
N LEU A 25 4.27 4.19 4.06
CA LEU A 25 2.84 4.10 3.82
C LEU A 25 2.54 3.01 2.80
N VAL A 26 1.47 2.28 3.01
CA VAL A 26 0.82 1.46 2.00
C VAL A 26 -0.49 2.15 1.66
N ASP A 27 -0.60 2.57 0.41
CA ASP A 27 -1.66 3.38 -0.16
C ASP A 27 -1.80 4.80 0.45
N THR A 28 -2.39 5.68 -0.34
CA THR A 28 -2.64 7.09 -0.01
C THR A 28 -4.01 7.52 -0.51
N GLY A 29 -5.01 6.67 -0.33
CA GLY A 29 -6.38 6.85 -0.84
C GLY A 29 -7.20 7.91 -0.12
N ILE A 30 -6.62 8.65 0.82
CA ILE A 30 -7.24 9.74 1.57
C ILE A 30 -6.53 11.07 1.32
N SER A 31 -7.19 12.18 1.68
CA SER A 31 -6.59 13.51 1.48
C SER A 31 -5.26 13.65 2.25
N LYS A 32 -4.33 14.44 1.68
CA LYS A 32 -3.05 14.78 2.32
C LYS A 32 -3.22 15.20 3.79
N LYS A 33 -4.23 16.02 4.10
CA LYS A 33 -4.52 16.48 5.47
C LYS A 33 -4.80 15.29 6.40
N ARG A 34 -5.62 14.32 5.97
CA ARG A 34 -5.93 13.12 6.76
C ARG A 34 -4.72 12.22 6.94
N ILE A 35 -3.84 12.12 5.92
CA ILE A 35 -2.56 11.40 6.04
C ILE A 35 -1.70 12.04 7.11
N GLU A 36 -1.50 13.36 7.04
CA GLU A 36 -0.69 14.12 8.01
C GLU A 36 -1.24 14.03 9.44
N GLU A 37 -2.57 14.10 9.60
CA GLU A 37 -3.23 13.91 10.89
C GLU A 37 -3.03 12.48 11.46
N GLY A 38 -3.07 11.47 10.59
CA GLY A 38 -2.80 10.08 10.95
C GLY A 38 -1.34 9.88 11.38
N LEU A 39 -0.40 10.34 10.61
CA LEU A 39 1.04 10.29 10.93
C LEU A 39 1.35 11.05 12.23
N SER A 40 0.76 12.23 12.42
CA SER A 40 0.96 13.02 13.65
C SER A 40 0.53 12.29 14.93
N LYS A 41 -0.54 11.46 14.86
CA LYS A 41 -0.95 10.61 15.99
C LYS A 41 0.07 9.50 16.31
N LEU A 42 0.90 9.15 15.34
CA LEU A 42 1.99 8.19 15.49
C LEU A 42 3.30 8.87 15.85
N GLU A 43 3.30 10.21 15.98
CA GLU A 43 4.47 11.06 16.23
C GLU A 43 5.49 11.02 15.08
N ILE A 44 5.00 10.87 13.83
CA ILE A 44 5.79 10.81 12.60
C ILE A 44 5.41 11.98 11.69
N LYS A 45 6.37 12.55 11.01
CA LYS A 45 6.16 13.57 9.98
C LYS A 45 6.22 12.97 8.59
N GLY A 46 5.62 13.66 7.61
CA GLY A 46 5.63 13.19 6.23
C GLY A 46 7.02 13.12 5.59
N ASP A 47 7.96 13.94 6.04
CA ASP A 47 9.35 13.96 5.58
C ASP A 47 10.24 12.87 6.22
N GLU A 48 9.71 12.13 7.20
CA GLU A 48 10.37 10.97 7.80
C GLU A 48 10.00 9.66 7.09
N LEU A 49 9.10 9.70 6.09
CA LEU A 49 8.72 8.53 5.30
C LEU A 49 9.81 8.21 4.26
N GLU A 50 10.23 6.97 4.19
CA GLU A 50 11.21 6.47 3.23
C GLU A 50 10.58 5.95 1.94
N GLY A 51 9.28 5.66 1.94
CA GLY A 51 8.59 5.17 0.76
C GLY A 51 7.07 5.11 0.92
N ILE A 52 6.42 5.08 -0.23
CA ILE A 52 5.00 4.79 -0.37
C ILE A 52 4.89 3.55 -1.27
N LEU A 53 4.30 2.50 -0.75
CA LEU A 53 3.95 1.31 -1.51
C LEU A 53 2.51 1.47 -2.00
N ILE A 54 2.25 1.24 -3.27
CA ILE A 54 0.87 1.30 -3.82
C ILE A 54 0.45 -0.11 -4.22
N THR A 55 -0.69 -0.54 -3.68
CA THR A 55 -1.25 -1.87 -3.97
C THR A 55 -1.82 -1.94 -5.37
N HIS A 56 -2.58 -0.93 -5.79
CA HIS A 56 -3.16 -0.80 -7.12
C HIS A 56 -3.67 0.63 -7.38
N GLU A 57 -4.08 0.92 -8.62
CA GLU A 57 -4.36 2.28 -9.11
C GLU A 57 -5.77 2.80 -8.86
N HIS A 58 -6.64 2.13 -8.12
CA HIS A 58 -7.98 2.64 -7.85
C HIS A 58 -7.95 3.92 -7.01
N VAL A 59 -8.94 4.81 -7.22
CA VAL A 59 -8.95 6.16 -6.66
C VAL A 59 -8.89 6.16 -5.13
N ASP A 60 -9.55 5.23 -4.48
CA ASP A 60 -9.56 5.06 -3.03
C ASP A 60 -8.23 4.49 -2.47
N HIS A 61 -7.25 4.21 -3.32
CA HIS A 61 -5.87 3.87 -2.96
C HIS A 61 -4.87 4.96 -3.30
N ILE A 62 -5.15 5.82 -4.29
CA ILE A 62 -4.18 6.81 -4.78
C ILE A 62 -4.66 8.26 -4.72
N GLN A 63 -5.89 8.57 -4.30
CA GLN A 63 -6.48 9.91 -4.36
C GLN A 63 -5.58 11.02 -3.78
N GLY A 64 -4.90 10.76 -2.68
CA GLY A 64 -4.00 11.72 -2.02
C GLY A 64 -2.59 11.77 -2.59
N LEU A 65 -2.20 10.76 -3.39
CA LEU A 65 -0.82 10.54 -3.84
C LEU A 65 -0.20 11.77 -4.49
N GLY A 66 -0.90 12.38 -5.45
CA GLY A 66 -0.34 13.50 -6.20
C GLY A 66 -0.05 14.72 -5.33
N VAL A 67 -0.96 15.08 -4.40
CA VAL A 67 -0.76 16.25 -3.51
C VAL A 67 0.29 15.93 -2.44
N PHE A 68 0.31 14.72 -1.93
CA PHE A 68 1.26 14.28 -0.91
C PHE A 68 2.68 14.22 -1.47
N SER A 69 2.86 13.59 -2.65
CA SER A 69 4.16 13.46 -3.32
C SER A 69 4.76 14.79 -3.73
N ARG A 70 3.95 15.75 -4.21
CA ARG A 70 4.46 17.10 -4.51
C ARG A 70 4.97 17.87 -3.29
N LYS A 71 4.50 17.52 -2.09
CA LYS A 71 4.95 18.19 -0.85
C LYS A 71 6.22 17.56 -0.28
N TYR A 72 6.29 16.25 -0.29
CA TYR A 72 7.32 15.51 0.45
C TYR A 72 8.37 14.84 -0.44
N GLU A 73 8.09 14.71 -1.74
CA GLU A 73 8.98 14.09 -2.75
C GLU A 73 9.47 12.68 -2.35
N ILE A 74 8.56 11.88 -1.76
CA ILE A 74 8.85 10.52 -1.27
C ILE A 74 8.81 9.54 -2.45
N PRO A 75 9.75 8.58 -2.53
CA PRO A 75 9.73 7.50 -3.51
C PRO A 75 8.43 6.68 -3.44
N ILE A 76 7.88 6.33 -4.59
CA ILE A 76 6.66 5.56 -4.76
C ILE A 76 7.02 4.25 -5.45
N TYR A 77 6.67 3.14 -4.84
CA TYR A 77 6.96 1.79 -5.32
C TYR A 77 5.66 1.08 -5.69
N ALA A 78 5.57 0.58 -6.90
CA ALA A 78 4.42 -0.16 -7.39
C ALA A 78 4.80 -1.05 -8.59
N THR A 79 3.96 -2.01 -8.93
CA THR A 79 4.11 -2.82 -10.13
C THR A 79 4.03 -1.97 -11.40
N PRO A 80 4.61 -2.41 -12.54
CA PRO A 80 4.53 -1.69 -13.80
C PRO A 80 3.09 -1.36 -14.23
N GLY A 81 2.15 -2.29 -14.08
CA GLY A 81 0.74 -2.07 -14.41
C GLY A 81 0.08 -1.01 -13.53
N THR A 82 0.35 -1.04 -12.21
CA THR A 82 -0.12 -0.01 -11.27
C THR A 82 0.49 1.36 -11.60
N ILE A 83 1.79 1.43 -11.95
CA ILE A 83 2.44 2.68 -12.37
C ILE A 83 1.80 3.24 -13.65
N GLU A 84 1.48 2.40 -14.61
CA GLU A 84 0.76 2.83 -15.82
C GLU A 84 -0.61 3.43 -15.45
N GLY A 85 -1.36 2.79 -14.57
CA GLY A 85 -2.63 3.30 -14.05
C GLY A 85 -2.48 4.66 -13.34
N ILE A 86 -1.47 4.82 -12.48
CA ILE A 86 -1.14 6.08 -11.80
C ILE A 86 -0.84 7.19 -12.82
N ARG A 87 -0.03 6.92 -13.85
CA ARG A 87 0.30 7.89 -14.90
C ARG A 87 -0.93 8.32 -15.71
N ASN A 88 -1.89 7.42 -15.91
CA ASN A 88 -3.13 7.68 -16.64
C ASN A 88 -4.20 8.39 -15.78
N CYS A 89 -4.04 8.44 -14.46
CA CYS A 89 -4.97 9.05 -13.52
C CYS A 89 -4.84 10.59 -13.50
N LYS A 90 -5.64 11.28 -14.32
CA LYS A 90 -5.59 12.75 -14.48
C LYS A 90 -5.87 13.51 -13.18
N SER A 91 -6.63 12.95 -12.25
CA SER A 91 -7.00 13.60 -10.99
C SER A 91 -5.80 13.79 -10.04
N LEU A 92 -4.73 13.02 -10.18
CA LEU A 92 -3.51 13.16 -9.40
C LEU A 92 -2.70 14.41 -9.77
N GLY A 93 -2.90 14.95 -10.99
CA GLY A 93 -2.04 15.97 -11.56
C GLY A 93 -0.65 15.43 -11.88
N LYS A 94 0.28 16.33 -12.23
CA LYS A 94 1.67 15.92 -12.54
C LYS A 94 2.40 15.53 -11.25
N LEU A 95 2.93 14.31 -11.20
CA LEU A 95 3.86 13.87 -10.16
C LEU A 95 5.26 14.43 -10.43
N PRO A 96 6.07 14.70 -9.38
CA PRO A 96 7.49 15.00 -9.56
C PRO A 96 8.20 13.87 -10.31
N GLU A 97 9.19 14.24 -11.12
CA GLU A 97 9.96 13.27 -11.90
C GLU A 97 10.86 12.43 -10.99
N GLY A 98 11.04 11.15 -11.35
CA GLY A 98 11.94 10.24 -10.64
C GLY A 98 11.38 9.61 -9.36
N LEU A 99 10.13 9.89 -8.97
CA LEU A 99 9.55 9.30 -7.76
C LEU A 99 8.96 7.90 -7.97
N LEU A 100 8.57 7.53 -9.19
CA LEU A 100 7.97 6.23 -9.49
C LEU A 100 9.05 5.18 -9.72
N HIS A 101 9.06 4.15 -8.90
CA HIS A 101 9.97 3.00 -8.94
C HIS A 101 9.17 1.73 -9.20
N GLU A 102 9.52 1.02 -10.25
CA GLU A 102 8.91 -0.26 -10.58
C GLU A 102 9.44 -1.36 -9.65
N ILE A 103 8.53 -2.19 -9.17
CA ILE A 103 8.83 -3.41 -8.41
C ILE A 103 8.24 -4.61 -9.14
N GLU A 104 8.80 -5.78 -8.90
CA GLU A 104 8.32 -7.04 -9.49
C GLU A 104 7.69 -7.91 -8.40
N ILE A 105 6.59 -8.58 -8.74
CA ILE A 105 5.96 -9.59 -7.89
C ILE A 105 6.95 -10.72 -7.60
N ASP A 106 6.94 -11.25 -6.38
CA ASP A 106 7.83 -12.32 -5.90
C ASP A 106 9.34 -11.96 -5.92
N HIS A 107 9.66 -10.66 -6.01
CA HIS A 107 11.03 -10.16 -5.94
C HIS A 107 11.18 -9.21 -4.75
N PRO A 108 11.57 -9.75 -3.57
CA PRO A 108 11.76 -8.94 -2.38
C PRO A 108 12.84 -7.87 -2.54
N PHE A 109 12.61 -6.71 -1.92
CA PHE A 109 13.57 -5.60 -1.87
C PHE A 109 13.58 -4.96 -0.48
N SER A 110 14.59 -4.15 -0.19
CA SER A 110 14.73 -3.51 1.12
C SER A 110 14.55 -2.01 1.04
N LEU A 111 13.84 -1.45 2.01
CA LEU A 111 13.78 -0.02 2.30
C LEU A 111 14.20 0.18 3.76
N GLY A 112 15.31 0.87 3.98
CA GLY A 112 15.89 1.03 5.31
C GLY A 112 16.09 -0.31 6.01
N THR A 113 15.44 -0.49 7.15
CA THR A 113 15.49 -1.72 7.97
C THR A 113 14.42 -2.75 7.63
N LEU A 114 13.55 -2.43 6.69
CA LEU A 114 12.42 -3.28 6.31
C LEU A 114 12.72 -4.03 5.01
N ASN A 115 12.39 -5.32 4.98
CA ASN A 115 12.33 -6.14 3.78
C ASN A 115 10.87 -6.21 3.31
N ILE A 116 10.65 -5.90 2.03
CA ILE A 116 9.32 -5.84 1.40
C ILE A 116 9.25 -6.95 0.37
N ASP A 117 8.27 -7.83 0.51
CA ASP A 117 7.99 -8.92 -0.42
C ASP A 117 6.62 -8.65 -1.06
N PRO A 118 6.59 -8.14 -2.31
CA PRO A 118 5.37 -7.91 -3.05
C PRO A 118 4.83 -9.23 -3.59
N PHE A 119 3.55 -9.50 -3.39
CA PHE A 119 2.87 -10.69 -3.91
C PHE A 119 1.61 -10.34 -4.70
N ALA A 120 1.26 -11.15 -5.68
CA ALA A 120 0.07 -10.94 -6.50
C ALA A 120 -1.22 -11.15 -5.68
N ILE A 121 -2.20 -10.29 -5.91
CA ILE A 121 -3.56 -10.48 -5.38
C ILE A 121 -4.57 -10.51 -6.52
N SER A 122 -5.68 -11.23 -6.31
CA SER A 122 -6.78 -11.28 -7.28
C SER A 122 -7.71 -10.08 -7.06
N HIS A 123 -7.65 -9.11 -7.95
CA HIS A 123 -8.49 -7.92 -7.93
C HIS A 123 -8.66 -7.33 -9.33
N ASP A 124 -9.71 -6.53 -9.54
CA ASP A 124 -10.02 -5.85 -10.80
C ASP A 124 -9.16 -4.57 -10.98
N ALA A 125 -7.88 -4.76 -11.21
CA ALA A 125 -6.90 -3.71 -11.44
C ALA A 125 -5.82 -4.18 -12.43
N ASN A 126 -4.93 -3.28 -12.89
CA ASN A 126 -3.97 -3.61 -13.94
C ASN A 126 -2.94 -4.69 -13.50
N GLU A 127 -2.35 -4.51 -12.32
CA GLU A 127 -1.38 -5.44 -11.75
C GLU A 127 -1.33 -5.28 -10.22
N PRO A 128 -2.42 -5.71 -9.53
CA PRO A 128 -2.57 -5.47 -8.10
C PRO A 128 -1.64 -6.34 -7.27
N SER A 129 -1.12 -5.77 -6.18
CA SER A 129 -0.20 -6.44 -5.26
C SER A 129 -0.58 -6.26 -3.80
N GLY A 130 -0.32 -7.28 -3.00
CA GLY A 130 -0.18 -7.17 -1.55
C GLY A 130 1.29 -7.03 -1.18
N TYR A 131 1.55 -6.72 0.09
CA TYR A 131 2.90 -6.57 0.61
C TYR A 131 3.06 -7.33 1.91
N ARG A 132 4.03 -8.24 1.96
CA ARG A 132 4.57 -8.80 3.18
C ARG A 132 5.79 -7.96 3.57
N ILE A 133 5.81 -7.45 4.80
CA ILE A 133 6.82 -6.50 5.28
C ILE A 133 7.41 -7.04 6.57
N GLU A 134 8.72 -7.20 6.59
CA GLU A 134 9.43 -7.84 7.67
C GLU A 134 10.62 -7.01 8.17
N ASN A 135 10.92 -7.15 9.44
CA ASN A 135 12.23 -6.81 9.97
C ASN A 135 12.78 -8.03 10.72
N GLU A 136 13.96 -7.93 11.33
CA GLU A 136 14.61 -9.06 12.05
C GLU A 136 13.70 -9.78 13.07
N LYS A 137 12.65 -9.15 13.56
CA LYS A 137 11.85 -9.65 14.69
C LYS A 137 10.37 -9.88 14.36
N LYS A 138 9.85 -9.24 13.36
CA LYS A 138 8.41 -9.16 13.10
C LYS A 138 8.11 -9.20 11.61
N SER A 139 6.99 -9.82 11.29
CA SER A 139 6.43 -9.92 9.96
C SER A 139 4.97 -9.46 9.98
N VAL A 140 4.60 -8.59 9.06
CA VAL A 140 3.22 -8.11 8.87
C VAL A 140 2.88 -8.16 7.39
N ALA A 141 1.58 -8.16 7.06
CA ALA A 141 1.16 -8.05 5.68
C ALA A 141 0.00 -7.06 5.51
N VAL A 142 -0.09 -6.54 4.30
CA VAL A 142 -1.22 -5.73 3.83
C VAL A 142 -1.72 -6.35 2.53
N ALA A 143 -2.99 -6.77 2.53
CA ALA A 143 -3.71 -7.31 1.38
C ALA A 143 -5.13 -6.74 1.40
N THR A 144 -5.31 -5.61 0.72
CA THR A 144 -6.60 -4.95 0.54
C THR A 144 -7.24 -5.40 -0.76
N ASP A 145 -8.57 -5.38 -0.81
CA ASP A 145 -9.38 -5.73 -1.99
C ASP A 145 -9.11 -7.13 -2.55
N LEU A 146 -8.85 -8.07 -1.65
CA LEU A 146 -8.63 -9.45 -2.03
C LEU A 146 -9.93 -10.10 -2.51
N GLY A 147 -10.01 -10.39 -3.80
CA GLY A 147 -11.15 -11.06 -4.43
C GLY A 147 -11.18 -12.56 -4.14
N VAL A 148 -10.30 -13.31 -4.73
CA VAL A 148 -10.15 -14.75 -4.54
C VAL A 148 -8.77 -15.03 -3.94
N TYR A 149 -8.66 -16.01 -3.07
CA TYR A 149 -7.40 -16.45 -2.50
C TYR A 149 -7.15 -17.93 -2.84
N ASP A 150 -5.90 -18.29 -2.96
CA ASP A 150 -5.39 -19.62 -3.21
C ASP A 150 -4.26 -19.98 -2.24
N ASP A 151 -3.62 -21.12 -2.43
CA ASP A 151 -2.52 -21.58 -1.58
C ASP A 151 -1.33 -20.60 -1.61
N TYR A 152 -1.07 -19.94 -2.76
CA TYR A 152 -0.04 -18.91 -2.90
C TYR A 152 -0.33 -17.69 -2.01
N THR A 153 -1.55 -17.19 -2.03
CA THR A 153 -1.98 -16.08 -1.15
C THR A 153 -1.88 -16.48 0.33
N VAL A 154 -2.31 -17.71 0.66
CA VAL A 154 -2.25 -18.22 2.03
C VAL A 154 -0.80 -18.34 2.51
N GLU A 155 0.15 -18.74 1.67
CA GLU A 155 1.57 -18.81 2.01
C GLU A 155 2.12 -17.43 2.40
N HIS A 156 1.86 -16.37 1.61
CA HIS A 156 2.30 -15.01 1.91
C HIS A 156 1.65 -14.43 3.18
N LEU A 157 0.44 -14.86 3.51
CA LEU A 157 -0.29 -14.41 4.69
C LEU A 157 -0.10 -15.32 5.93
N SER A 158 0.76 -16.36 5.83
CA SER A 158 1.03 -17.26 6.94
C SER A 158 2.17 -16.76 7.84
N ASP A 159 2.16 -17.22 9.10
CA ASP A 159 3.21 -16.94 10.10
C ASP A 159 3.48 -15.44 10.33
N LEU A 160 2.44 -14.62 10.23
CA LEU A 160 2.49 -13.18 10.48
C LEU A 160 2.23 -12.82 11.94
N ASN A 161 2.82 -11.73 12.40
CA ASN A 161 2.45 -11.12 13.69
C ASN A 161 1.18 -10.28 13.61
N ALA A 162 0.89 -9.69 12.44
CA ALA A 162 -0.34 -8.96 12.17
C ALA A 162 -0.60 -8.87 10.66
N VAL A 163 -1.85 -8.68 10.29
CA VAL A 163 -2.27 -8.48 8.91
C VAL A 163 -3.37 -7.40 8.85
N VAL A 164 -3.30 -6.56 7.83
CA VAL A 164 -4.46 -5.80 7.35
C VAL A 164 -4.99 -6.55 6.14
N LEU A 165 -6.13 -7.19 6.32
CA LEU A 165 -6.81 -7.96 5.29
C LEU A 165 -8.17 -7.33 5.04
N GLU A 166 -8.43 -6.96 3.80
CA GLU A 166 -9.73 -6.51 3.35
C GLU A 166 -10.23 -7.44 2.23
N ALA A 167 -11.24 -8.23 2.58
CA ALA A 167 -11.93 -9.12 1.66
C ALA A 167 -13.42 -8.75 1.69
N ASN A 168 -13.80 -7.81 0.84
CA ASN A 168 -15.16 -7.30 0.74
C ASN A 168 -16.01 -8.27 -0.09
N HIS A 169 -16.54 -9.30 0.56
CA HIS A 169 -17.45 -10.25 -0.05
C HIS A 169 -18.85 -10.08 0.54
N ASP A 170 -19.79 -9.58 -0.27
CA ASP A 170 -21.20 -9.74 0.02
C ASP A 170 -21.62 -11.15 -0.42
N ILE A 171 -22.00 -11.97 0.54
CA ILE A 171 -22.44 -13.37 0.30
C ILE A 171 -23.59 -13.42 -0.71
N HIS A 172 -24.52 -12.47 -0.67
CA HIS A 172 -25.63 -12.40 -1.61
C HIS A 172 -25.19 -12.05 -3.04
N MET A 173 -24.16 -11.23 -3.22
CA MET A 173 -23.58 -10.95 -4.54
C MET A 173 -22.86 -12.18 -5.11
N LEU A 174 -22.24 -13.00 -4.27
CA LEU A 174 -21.60 -14.26 -4.69
C LEU A 174 -22.61 -15.35 -5.08
N GLU A 175 -23.83 -15.30 -4.54
CA GLU A 175 -24.88 -16.28 -4.84
C GLU A 175 -25.68 -15.96 -6.11
N VAL A 176 -25.69 -14.70 -6.59
CA VAL A 176 -26.50 -14.21 -7.72
C VAL A 176 -25.68 -13.67 -8.90
N GLY A 177 -24.35 -13.66 -8.82
CA GLY A 177 -23.39 -13.15 -9.82
C GLY A 177 -22.92 -14.20 -10.86
#